data_75399471e00aa755fda2855d4f011ad4
#
_entry.id   75399471e00aa755fda2855d4f011ad4
#
_cell.length_a   1.000
_cell.length_b   1.000
_cell.length_c   1.000
_cell.angle_alpha   90.00
_cell.angle_beta   90.00
_cell.angle_gamma   90.00
#
_symmetry.space_group_name_H-M   'P 1'
#
loop_
_entity.id
_entity.type
_entity.pdbx_description
1 polymer ?
#
loop_
_entity_poly.entity_id
_entity_poly.type
_entity_poly.pdbx_seq_one_letter_code
_entity_poly.pdbx_strand_id
1 'polypeptide(L)'
;SDAECPPKFAAALHDAVFPGGARVRPQLCLAVAKACGDPDPRLTDAAAAAIELMHCASLVHDDLPAFDDADLRRGRPSIHAAYGEPLAILVGDALIVMAYDVIGRAGVAAPRRLPRLLSVISEAVGAPRGIAAGQAWESEADIPLETYHRAKTGALFVGATMAGAVAAGADASPWRRLGEKIGEAYQVADDLLDAVGAADAGKPAGQDAVHNRPSCVAALGTDGAVARLKDLVAEAAASVPECHGADGLRELVCAQ
;
A
#
# COMPACT_ATOMS: atom_id res chain seq x y z
N SER A 1 8.02 -1.63 -32.61
CA SER A 1 7.43 -0.34 -33.01
C SER A 1 7.15 0.42 -31.73
N ASP A 2 7.84 1.53 -31.54
CA ASP A 2 7.62 2.43 -30.43
C ASP A 2 6.23 3.06 -30.62
N ALA A 3 5.21 2.46 -30.00
CA ALA A 3 3.90 3.07 -29.96
C ALA A 3 4.04 4.38 -29.17
N GLU A 4 3.83 5.51 -29.82
CA GLU A 4 3.91 6.82 -29.18
C GLU A 4 2.80 6.94 -28.13
N CYS A 5 3.19 6.99 -26.85
CA CYS A 5 2.28 7.35 -25.77
C CYS A 5 1.96 8.85 -25.87
N PRO A 6 0.69 9.29 -25.70
CA PRO A 6 0.36 10.72 -25.67
C PRO A 6 1.22 11.45 -24.63
N PRO A 7 1.92 12.55 -24.99
CA PRO A 7 2.95 13.15 -24.11
C PRO A 7 2.42 13.58 -22.74
N LYS A 8 1.22 14.17 -22.68
CA LYS A 8 0.59 14.53 -21.39
C LYS A 8 0.26 13.31 -20.54
N PHE A 9 -0.16 12.23 -21.15
CA PHE A 9 -0.48 10.98 -20.44
C PHE A 9 0.80 10.33 -19.89
N ALA A 10 1.88 10.30 -20.69
CA ALA A 10 3.18 9.80 -20.23
C ALA A 10 3.72 10.63 -19.06
N ALA A 11 3.61 11.97 -19.11
CA ALA A 11 4.01 12.85 -18.02
C ALA A 11 3.17 12.59 -16.76
N ALA A 12 1.85 12.47 -16.90
CA ALA A 12 0.96 12.21 -15.77
C ALA A 12 1.23 10.83 -15.11
N LEU A 13 1.50 9.77 -15.91
CA LEU A 13 1.92 8.46 -15.40
C LEU A 13 3.24 8.56 -14.61
N HIS A 14 4.22 9.30 -15.15
CA HIS A 14 5.49 9.53 -14.46
C HIS A 14 5.27 10.24 -13.14
N ASP A 15 4.50 11.33 -13.13
CA ASP A 15 4.24 12.12 -11.93
C ASP A 15 3.39 11.39 -10.89
N ALA A 16 2.57 10.43 -11.28
CA ALA A 16 1.84 9.57 -10.35
C ALA A 16 2.76 8.61 -9.57
N VAL A 17 3.88 8.18 -10.18
CA VAL A 17 4.74 7.14 -9.60
C VAL A 17 6.02 7.72 -8.98
N PHE A 18 6.75 8.56 -9.71
CA PHE A 18 8.14 8.90 -9.34
C PHE A 18 8.33 10.06 -8.34
N PRO A 19 7.47 11.04 -8.18
CA PRO A 19 7.68 12.13 -7.23
C PRO A 19 7.41 11.77 -5.78
N GLY A 20 8.33 11.09 -5.13
CA GLY A 20 8.31 10.92 -3.68
C GLY A 20 7.57 9.70 -3.14
N GLY A 21 7.46 9.67 -1.80
CA GLY A 21 6.89 8.58 -1.02
C GLY A 21 7.94 7.65 -0.41
N ALA A 22 7.67 7.15 0.80
CA ALA A 22 8.58 6.31 1.58
C ALA A 22 8.78 4.90 0.99
N ARG A 23 7.94 4.49 0.02
CA ARG A 23 8.03 3.15 -0.63
C ARG A 23 8.02 1.98 0.37
N VAL A 24 7.30 2.12 1.47
CA VAL A 24 7.29 1.12 2.55
C VAL A 24 6.78 -0.23 2.07
N ARG A 25 5.70 -0.25 1.30
CA ARG A 25 5.08 -1.49 0.81
C ARG A 25 5.98 -2.30 -0.12
N PRO A 26 6.58 -1.73 -1.17
CA PRO A 26 7.53 -2.47 -2.00
C PRO A 26 8.79 -2.89 -1.25
N GLN A 27 9.32 -2.07 -0.33
CA GLN A 27 10.45 -2.45 0.53
C GLN A 27 10.11 -3.64 1.42
N LEU A 28 8.91 -3.68 1.99
CA LEU A 28 8.43 -4.81 2.78
C LEU A 28 8.32 -6.09 1.94
N CYS A 29 7.80 -6.00 0.71
CA CYS A 29 7.75 -7.12 -0.23
C CYS A 29 9.15 -7.70 -0.49
N LEU A 30 10.12 -6.83 -0.81
CA LEU A 30 11.52 -7.21 -1.03
C LEU A 30 12.15 -7.82 0.23
N ALA A 31 11.91 -7.24 1.40
CA ALA A 31 12.45 -7.73 2.66
C ALA A 31 11.94 -9.13 3.03
N VAL A 32 10.64 -9.38 2.84
CA VAL A 32 10.04 -10.69 3.05
C VAL A 32 10.62 -11.72 2.06
N ALA A 33 10.71 -11.39 0.78
CA ALA A 33 11.29 -12.28 -0.21
C ALA A 33 12.74 -12.64 0.12
N LYS A 34 13.53 -11.65 0.51
CA LYS A 34 14.92 -11.85 0.95
C LYS A 34 14.99 -12.77 2.18
N ALA A 35 14.12 -12.59 3.16
CA ALA A 35 14.05 -13.45 4.33
C ALA A 35 13.70 -14.90 3.98
N CYS A 36 12.87 -15.11 2.94
CA CYS A 36 12.53 -16.42 2.38
C CYS A 36 13.62 -17.03 1.49
N GLY A 37 14.72 -16.32 1.22
CA GLY A 37 15.85 -16.84 0.43
C GLY A 37 15.78 -16.53 -1.07
N ASP A 38 14.87 -15.71 -1.51
CA ASP A 38 14.65 -15.14 -2.87
C ASP A 38 15.49 -15.72 -4.02
N PRO A 39 15.06 -16.83 -4.62
CA PRO A 39 15.80 -17.49 -5.69
C PRO A 39 15.61 -16.82 -7.08
N ASP A 40 14.69 -15.87 -7.19
CA ASP A 40 14.35 -15.20 -8.45
C ASP A 40 14.05 -13.70 -8.22
N PRO A 41 15.09 -12.86 -8.06
CA PRO A 41 14.93 -11.44 -7.78
C PRO A 41 14.07 -10.70 -8.81
N ARG A 42 14.04 -11.12 -10.07
CA ARG A 42 13.22 -10.47 -11.10
C ARG A 42 11.72 -10.61 -10.84
N LEU A 43 11.28 -11.77 -10.35
CA LEU A 43 9.88 -11.94 -9.99
C LEU A 43 9.53 -11.14 -8.72
N THR A 44 10.45 -11.09 -7.78
CA THR A 44 10.30 -10.28 -6.55
C THR A 44 10.27 -8.79 -6.85
N ASP A 45 11.14 -8.29 -7.72
CA ASP A 45 11.13 -6.89 -8.16
C ASP A 45 9.81 -6.55 -8.87
N ALA A 46 9.30 -7.45 -9.72
CA ALA A 46 8.02 -7.29 -10.40
C ALA A 46 6.84 -7.27 -9.40
N ALA A 47 6.86 -8.12 -8.37
CA ALA A 47 5.86 -8.14 -7.33
C ALA A 47 5.87 -6.84 -6.51
N ALA A 48 7.05 -6.37 -6.11
CA ALA A 48 7.23 -5.11 -5.39
C ALA A 48 6.77 -3.90 -6.23
N ALA A 49 7.14 -3.87 -7.52
CA ALA A 49 6.70 -2.84 -8.45
C ALA A 49 5.17 -2.85 -8.62
N ALA A 50 4.54 -4.02 -8.75
CA ALA A 50 3.09 -4.13 -8.87
C ALA A 50 2.36 -3.62 -7.62
N ILE A 51 2.84 -3.94 -6.42
CA ILE A 51 2.30 -3.41 -5.15
C ILE A 51 2.36 -1.87 -5.15
N GLU A 52 3.47 -1.28 -5.60
CA GLU A 52 3.62 0.17 -5.64
C GLU A 52 2.74 0.81 -6.72
N LEU A 53 2.63 0.22 -7.90
CA LEU A 53 1.75 0.70 -8.96
C LEU A 53 0.28 0.69 -8.51
N MET A 54 -0.16 -0.37 -7.82
CA MET A 54 -1.52 -0.44 -7.25
C MET A 54 -1.73 0.63 -6.16
N HIS A 55 -0.72 0.87 -5.33
CA HIS A 55 -0.78 1.96 -4.36
C HIS A 55 -0.86 3.34 -5.04
N CYS A 56 -0.04 3.60 -6.06
CA CYS A 56 -0.10 4.85 -6.81
C CYS A 56 -1.46 5.03 -7.50
N ALA A 57 -2.00 3.98 -8.11
CA ALA A 57 -3.34 4.00 -8.72
C ALA A 57 -4.41 4.38 -7.71
N SER A 58 -4.39 3.77 -6.51
CA SER A 58 -5.35 4.09 -5.46
C SER A 58 -5.26 5.53 -5.00
N LEU A 59 -4.04 6.11 -4.90
CA LEU A 59 -3.87 7.52 -4.53
C LEU A 59 -4.39 8.47 -5.62
N VAL A 60 -4.13 8.15 -6.90
CA VAL A 60 -4.63 8.97 -8.02
C VAL A 60 -6.16 9.01 -8.05
N HIS A 61 -6.81 7.85 -7.80
CA HIS A 61 -8.27 7.78 -7.75
C HIS A 61 -8.82 8.44 -6.48
N ASP A 62 -8.18 8.24 -5.33
CA ASP A 62 -8.58 8.81 -4.04
C ASP A 62 -8.59 10.36 -4.07
N ASP A 63 -7.64 10.96 -4.81
CA ASP A 63 -7.54 12.42 -4.96
C ASP A 63 -8.62 13.04 -5.85
N LEU A 64 -9.37 12.26 -6.64
CA LEU A 64 -10.39 12.77 -7.57
C LEU A 64 -11.51 13.54 -6.82
N PRO A 65 -12.17 14.51 -7.49
CA PRO A 65 -13.31 15.23 -6.92
C PRO A 65 -14.48 14.34 -6.49
N ALA A 66 -14.57 13.12 -7.03
CA ALA A 66 -15.58 12.13 -6.63
C ALA A 66 -15.30 11.48 -5.27
N PHE A 67 -14.09 11.67 -4.70
CA PHE A 67 -13.61 11.11 -3.44
C PHE A 67 -13.12 12.21 -2.50
N ASP A 68 -11.80 12.33 -2.26
CA ASP A 68 -11.22 13.30 -1.32
C ASP A 68 -11.14 14.74 -1.89
N ASP A 69 -11.32 14.95 -3.19
CA ASP A 69 -11.17 16.24 -3.89
C ASP A 69 -9.88 16.99 -3.50
N ALA A 70 -8.79 16.24 -3.48
CA ALA A 70 -7.53 16.72 -2.95
C ALA A 70 -6.69 17.41 -4.04
N ASP A 71 -6.51 18.73 -3.95
CA ASP A 71 -5.68 19.51 -4.86
C ASP A 71 -4.19 19.16 -4.77
N LEU A 72 -3.74 18.71 -3.60
CA LEU A 72 -2.33 18.43 -3.31
C LEU A 72 -2.12 17.00 -2.80
N ARG A 73 -1.06 16.36 -3.28
CA ARG A 73 -0.54 15.10 -2.77
C ARG A 73 0.97 15.21 -2.55
N ARG A 74 1.43 14.99 -1.30
CA ARG A 74 2.86 15.11 -0.94
C ARG A 74 3.48 16.46 -1.29
N GLY A 75 2.73 17.55 -1.08
CA GLY A 75 3.16 18.93 -1.35
C GLY A 75 3.22 19.31 -2.84
N ARG A 76 2.70 18.46 -3.74
CA ARG A 76 2.61 18.72 -5.19
C ARG A 76 1.15 18.66 -5.63
N PRO A 77 0.79 19.32 -6.75
CA PRO A 77 -0.54 19.17 -7.32
C PRO A 77 -0.86 17.68 -7.55
N SER A 78 -2.06 17.27 -7.16
CA SER A 78 -2.59 15.92 -7.48
C SER A 78 -2.73 15.74 -8.99
N ILE A 79 -2.89 14.51 -9.46
CA ILE A 79 -2.92 14.25 -10.90
C ILE A 79 -4.14 14.92 -11.56
N HIS A 80 -5.30 14.93 -10.89
CA HIS A 80 -6.46 15.63 -11.44
C HIS A 80 -6.29 17.15 -11.47
N ALA A 81 -5.65 17.75 -10.46
CA ALA A 81 -5.38 19.18 -10.42
C ALA A 81 -4.35 19.60 -11.48
N ALA A 82 -3.32 18.78 -11.75
CA ALA A 82 -2.27 19.08 -12.72
C ALA A 82 -2.68 18.80 -14.18
N TYR A 83 -3.42 17.70 -14.41
CA TYR A 83 -3.66 17.17 -15.76
C TYR A 83 -5.14 17.07 -16.14
N GLY A 84 -6.05 17.30 -15.20
CA GLY A 84 -7.51 17.18 -15.35
C GLY A 84 -8.03 15.77 -15.02
N GLU A 85 -9.30 15.72 -14.57
CA GLU A 85 -9.97 14.47 -14.15
C GLU A 85 -9.92 13.35 -15.20
N PRO A 86 -10.20 13.61 -16.52
CA PRO A 86 -10.17 12.54 -17.50
C PRO A 86 -8.83 11.82 -17.59
N LEU A 87 -7.70 12.56 -17.50
CA LEU A 87 -6.38 11.95 -17.50
C LEU A 87 -6.06 11.26 -16.18
N ALA A 88 -6.52 11.80 -15.05
CA ALA A 88 -6.33 11.14 -13.75
C ALA A 88 -7.01 9.77 -13.69
N ILE A 89 -8.24 9.65 -14.16
CA ILE A 89 -8.95 8.36 -14.27
C ILE A 89 -8.13 7.38 -15.12
N LEU A 90 -7.73 7.80 -16.33
CA LEU A 90 -6.95 6.94 -17.23
C LEU A 90 -5.57 6.57 -16.68
N VAL A 91 -4.94 7.45 -15.91
CA VAL A 91 -3.65 7.17 -15.22
C VAL A 91 -3.86 6.07 -14.17
N GLY A 92 -4.87 6.18 -13.31
CA GLY A 92 -5.16 5.15 -12.33
C GLY A 92 -5.44 3.79 -12.98
N ASP A 93 -6.28 3.76 -14.02
CA ASP A 93 -6.59 2.54 -14.79
C ASP A 93 -5.34 1.94 -15.43
N ALA A 94 -4.50 2.77 -16.05
CA ALA A 94 -3.27 2.31 -16.68
C ALA A 94 -2.27 1.74 -15.66
N LEU A 95 -2.14 2.34 -14.48
CA LEU A 95 -1.27 1.83 -13.41
C LEU A 95 -1.72 0.45 -12.92
N ILE A 96 -3.04 0.21 -12.81
CA ILE A 96 -3.58 -1.11 -12.49
C ILE A 96 -3.20 -2.13 -13.56
N VAL A 97 -3.38 -1.80 -14.84
CA VAL A 97 -3.02 -2.70 -15.95
C VAL A 97 -1.51 -2.96 -15.98
N MET A 98 -0.68 -1.91 -15.78
CA MET A 98 0.78 -2.03 -15.73
C MET A 98 1.23 -2.94 -14.58
N ALA A 99 0.56 -2.92 -13.42
CA ALA A 99 0.88 -3.80 -12.31
C ALA A 99 0.70 -5.28 -12.67
N TYR A 100 -0.35 -5.63 -13.40
CA TYR A 100 -0.54 -6.99 -13.88
C TYR A 100 0.42 -7.35 -15.03
N ASP A 101 0.72 -6.41 -15.92
CA ASP A 101 1.66 -6.64 -17.04
C ASP A 101 3.08 -6.95 -16.54
N VAL A 102 3.60 -6.17 -15.56
CA VAL A 102 4.94 -6.40 -15.01
C VAL A 102 5.06 -7.78 -14.34
N ILE A 103 4.04 -8.20 -13.59
CA ILE A 103 3.98 -9.54 -13.00
C ILE A 103 3.88 -10.61 -14.08
N GLY A 104 3.03 -10.41 -15.09
CA GLY A 104 2.83 -11.35 -16.18
C GLY A 104 4.13 -11.62 -16.93
N ARG A 105 4.86 -10.56 -17.30
CA ARG A 105 6.15 -10.67 -18.00
C ARG A 105 7.21 -11.40 -17.17
N ALA A 106 7.37 -11.03 -15.89
CA ALA A 106 8.34 -11.69 -15.02
C ALA A 106 7.94 -13.14 -14.70
N GLY A 107 6.64 -13.39 -14.55
CA GLY A 107 6.09 -14.67 -14.17
C GLY A 107 6.20 -15.77 -15.24
N VAL A 108 6.49 -15.43 -16.50
CA VAL A 108 6.74 -16.42 -17.57
C VAL A 108 7.85 -17.39 -17.19
N ALA A 109 8.89 -16.92 -16.52
CA ALA A 109 9.99 -17.74 -16.03
C ALA A 109 9.64 -18.55 -14.77
N ALA A 110 8.54 -18.21 -14.08
CA ALA A 110 8.09 -18.85 -12.84
C ALA A 110 6.60 -19.25 -12.88
N PRO A 111 6.16 -20.06 -13.86
CA PRO A 111 4.74 -20.31 -14.15
C PRO A 111 3.97 -20.96 -13.00
N ARG A 112 4.65 -21.64 -12.08
CA ARG A 112 4.01 -22.25 -10.90
C ARG A 112 3.68 -21.22 -9.81
N ARG A 113 4.37 -20.08 -9.77
CA ARG A 113 4.17 -19.01 -8.77
C ARG A 113 3.20 -17.95 -9.28
N LEU A 114 3.15 -17.74 -10.60
CA LEU A 114 2.38 -16.68 -11.24
C LEU A 114 0.89 -16.68 -10.84
N PRO A 115 0.13 -17.80 -10.88
CA PRO A 115 -1.29 -17.77 -10.53
C PRO A 115 -1.53 -17.34 -9.07
N ARG A 116 -0.68 -17.80 -8.14
CA ARG A 116 -0.82 -17.43 -6.73
C ARG A 116 -0.45 -15.96 -6.50
N LEU A 117 0.58 -15.45 -7.19
CA LEU A 117 0.97 -14.05 -7.11
C LEU A 117 -0.15 -13.13 -7.62
N LEU A 118 -0.76 -13.46 -8.76
CA LEU A 118 -1.92 -12.74 -9.29
C LEU A 118 -3.10 -12.75 -8.30
N SER A 119 -3.38 -13.90 -7.68
CA SER A 119 -4.43 -14.03 -6.66
C SER A 119 -4.16 -13.12 -5.46
N VAL A 120 -2.93 -13.10 -4.94
CA VAL A 120 -2.55 -12.25 -3.78
C VAL A 120 -2.74 -10.77 -4.11
N ILE A 121 -2.28 -10.31 -5.28
CA ILE A 121 -2.45 -8.91 -5.70
C ILE A 121 -3.94 -8.59 -5.88
N SER A 122 -4.71 -9.47 -6.53
CA SER A 122 -6.15 -9.28 -6.74
C SER A 122 -6.92 -9.21 -5.43
N GLU A 123 -6.58 -10.06 -4.44
CA GLU A 123 -7.18 -10.04 -3.11
C GLU A 123 -6.86 -8.74 -2.36
N ALA A 124 -5.63 -8.22 -2.51
CA ALA A 124 -5.20 -7.00 -1.84
C ALA A 124 -5.84 -5.73 -2.42
N VAL A 125 -6.26 -5.75 -3.68
CA VAL A 125 -6.76 -4.57 -4.39
C VAL A 125 -8.28 -4.62 -4.59
N GLY A 126 -8.83 -5.78 -4.92
CA GLY A 126 -10.22 -5.93 -5.34
C GLY A 126 -11.23 -6.08 -4.21
N ALA A 127 -12.41 -6.58 -4.59
CA ALA A 127 -13.46 -6.95 -3.66
C ALA A 127 -13.25 -8.41 -3.17
N PRO A 128 -13.75 -8.76 -1.96
CA PRO A 128 -14.50 -7.91 -1.03
C PRO A 128 -13.65 -7.22 0.05
N ARG A 129 -12.33 -7.37 0.09
CA ARG A 129 -11.48 -6.99 1.23
C ARG A 129 -10.27 -6.14 0.87
N GLY A 130 -10.04 -5.86 -0.41
CA GLY A 130 -8.93 -5.07 -0.89
C GLY A 130 -9.21 -3.56 -0.83
N ILE A 131 -8.25 -2.77 -1.29
CA ILE A 131 -8.32 -1.30 -1.22
C ILE A 131 -9.55 -0.72 -1.94
N ALA A 132 -10.03 -1.33 -3.03
CA ALA A 132 -11.24 -0.89 -3.72
C ALA A 132 -12.48 -1.05 -2.83
N ALA A 133 -12.59 -2.17 -2.09
CA ALA A 133 -13.66 -2.36 -1.12
C ALA A 133 -13.51 -1.40 0.07
N GLY A 134 -12.27 -1.12 0.50
CA GLY A 134 -11.96 -0.11 1.51
C GLY A 134 -12.47 1.26 1.11
N GLN A 135 -12.22 1.68 -0.13
CA GLN A 135 -12.73 2.94 -0.67
C GLN A 135 -14.27 2.96 -0.77
N ALA A 136 -14.89 1.84 -1.18
CA ALA A 136 -16.33 1.74 -1.30
C ALA A 136 -17.07 1.88 0.05
N TRP A 137 -16.45 1.49 1.17
CA TRP A 137 -17.02 1.70 2.51
C TRP A 137 -17.33 3.17 2.83
N GLU A 138 -16.63 4.12 2.22
CA GLU A 138 -16.88 5.56 2.41
C GLU A 138 -18.24 6.02 1.83
N SER A 139 -18.86 5.20 0.99
CA SER A 139 -20.20 5.45 0.43
C SER A 139 -21.33 4.85 1.27
N GLU A 140 -21.00 4.11 2.34
CA GLU A 140 -22.00 3.49 3.22
C GLU A 140 -22.38 4.40 4.39
N ALA A 141 -23.62 4.30 4.85
CA ALA A 141 -24.13 5.11 5.96
C ALA A 141 -23.49 4.73 7.31
N ASP A 142 -23.20 3.44 7.49
CA ASP A 142 -22.58 2.88 8.67
C ASP A 142 -21.27 2.20 8.28
N ILE A 143 -20.16 2.78 8.68
CA ILE A 143 -18.81 2.26 8.35
C ILE A 143 -18.28 1.45 9.53
N PRO A 144 -18.16 0.08 9.42
CA PRO A 144 -17.47 -0.70 10.44
C PRO A 144 -15.97 -0.41 10.39
N LEU A 145 -15.54 0.50 11.25
CA LEU A 145 -14.22 1.15 11.20
C LEU A 145 -13.05 0.17 11.07
N GLU A 146 -13.05 -0.90 11.87
CA GLU A 146 -12.00 -1.92 11.82
C GLU A 146 -11.94 -2.59 10.43
N THR A 147 -13.09 -2.88 9.84
CA THR A 147 -13.19 -3.47 8.50
C THR A 147 -12.69 -2.49 7.42
N TYR A 148 -13.08 -1.23 7.55
CA TYR A 148 -12.65 -0.15 6.67
C TYR A 148 -11.13 0.04 6.68
N HIS A 149 -10.52 0.24 7.86
CA HIS A 149 -9.07 0.42 7.99
C HIS A 149 -8.30 -0.81 7.50
N ARG A 150 -8.79 -2.00 7.81
CA ARG A 150 -8.18 -3.26 7.34
C ARG A 150 -8.22 -3.34 5.81
N ALA A 151 -9.30 -2.92 5.17
CA ALA A 151 -9.44 -2.94 3.72
C ALA A 151 -8.67 -1.76 3.06
N LYS A 152 -8.91 -0.51 3.49
CA LYS A 152 -8.32 0.67 2.84
C LYS A 152 -6.80 0.75 3.02
N THR A 153 -6.30 0.47 4.22
CA THR A 153 -4.87 0.59 4.55
C THR A 153 -4.18 -0.77 4.65
N GLY A 154 -4.74 -1.70 5.42
CA GLY A 154 -4.11 -2.96 5.78
C GLY A 154 -3.97 -3.94 4.62
N ALA A 155 -4.94 -3.99 3.69
CA ALA A 155 -4.98 -5.00 2.64
C ALA A 155 -3.73 -5.01 1.76
N LEU A 156 -3.19 -3.84 1.42
CA LEU A 156 -2.01 -3.75 0.57
C LEU A 156 -0.70 -4.05 1.32
N PHE A 157 -0.66 -3.89 2.64
CA PHE A 157 0.45 -4.39 3.47
C PHE A 157 0.44 -5.91 3.53
N VAL A 158 -0.74 -6.51 3.71
CA VAL A 158 -0.93 -7.97 3.60
C VAL A 158 -0.52 -8.46 2.21
N GLY A 159 -0.95 -7.75 1.16
CA GLY A 159 -0.54 -8.05 -0.22
C GLY A 159 0.97 -8.02 -0.40
N ALA A 160 1.65 -7.04 0.17
CA ALA A 160 3.11 -6.89 0.07
C ALA A 160 3.86 -8.05 0.73
N THR A 161 3.51 -8.42 1.96
CA THR A 161 4.16 -9.54 2.67
C THR A 161 3.91 -10.87 1.98
N MET A 162 2.65 -11.14 1.58
CA MET A 162 2.29 -12.38 0.91
C MET A 162 2.89 -12.47 -0.50
N ALA A 163 2.93 -11.36 -1.25
CA ALA A 163 3.53 -11.32 -2.59
C ALA A 163 5.04 -11.59 -2.55
N GLY A 164 5.75 -11.02 -1.56
CA GLY A 164 7.17 -11.31 -1.35
C GLY A 164 7.43 -12.80 -1.08
N ALA A 165 6.64 -13.42 -0.22
CA ALA A 165 6.74 -14.85 0.06
C ALA A 165 6.47 -15.71 -1.19
N VAL A 166 5.39 -15.42 -1.93
CA VAL A 166 5.07 -16.14 -3.18
C VAL A 166 6.16 -15.97 -4.22
N ALA A 167 6.68 -14.76 -4.40
CA ALA A 167 7.75 -14.49 -5.35
C ALA A 167 9.02 -15.27 -5.01
N ALA A 168 9.35 -15.44 -3.74
CA ALA A 168 10.43 -16.29 -3.27
C ALA A 168 10.13 -17.80 -3.30
N GLY A 169 8.89 -18.21 -3.58
CA GLY A 169 8.48 -19.60 -3.63
C GLY A 169 8.09 -20.20 -2.27
N ALA A 170 7.89 -19.38 -1.26
CA ALA A 170 7.43 -19.77 0.07
C ALA A 170 5.89 -19.78 0.16
N ASP A 171 5.35 -20.45 1.19
CA ASP A 171 3.92 -20.35 1.52
C ASP A 171 3.61 -18.93 2.00
N ALA A 172 2.61 -18.31 1.37
CA ALA A 172 2.19 -16.95 1.69
C ALA A 172 1.36 -16.86 2.98
N SER A 173 0.67 -17.93 3.36
CA SER A 173 -0.34 -17.90 4.43
C SER A 173 0.22 -17.41 5.79
N PRO A 174 1.40 -17.86 6.24
CA PRO A 174 1.98 -17.40 7.50
C PRO A 174 2.32 -15.90 7.52
N TRP A 175 2.54 -15.30 6.35
CA TRP A 175 2.96 -13.90 6.21
C TRP A 175 1.82 -12.87 6.30
N ARG A 176 0.57 -13.35 6.27
CA ARG A 176 -0.62 -12.50 6.39
C ARG A 176 -0.60 -11.67 7.67
N ARG A 177 -0.32 -12.33 8.82
CA ARG A 177 -0.35 -11.68 10.14
C ARG A 177 0.68 -10.55 10.25
N LEU A 178 1.87 -10.72 9.67
CA LEU A 178 2.87 -9.66 9.61
C LEU A 178 2.32 -8.43 8.87
N GLY A 179 1.72 -8.63 7.69
CA GLY A 179 1.11 -7.55 6.92
C GLY A 179 -0.02 -6.85 7.66
N GLU A 180 -0.89 -7.61 8.35
CA GLU A 180 -1.97 -7.05 9.17
C GLU A 180 -1.41 -6.15 10.28
N LYS A 181 -0.41 -6.63 11.04
CA LYS A 181 0.17 -5.87 12.16
C LYS A 181 0.93 -4.62 11.71
N ILE A 182 1.67 -4.70 10.61
CA ILE A 182 2.33 -3.52 10.03
C ILE A 182 1.27 -2.52 9.51
N GLY A 183 0.20 -2.99 8.87
CA GLY A 183 -0.89 -2.13 8.41
C GLY A 183 -1.60 -1.41 9.55
N GLU A 184 -1.88 -2.11 10.67
CA GLU A 184 -2.42 -1.49 11.90
C GLU A 184 -1.44 -0.46 12.48
N ALA A 185 -0.15 -0.79 12.58
CA ALA A 185 0.88 0.12 13.08
C ALA A 185 1.01 1.37 12.21
N TYR A 186 0.96 1.21 10.89
CA TYR A 186 1.01 2.32 9.94
C TYR A 186 -0.18 3.27 10.11
N GLN A 187 -1.40 2.74 10.33
CA GLN A 187 -2.58 3.58 10.58
C GLN A 187 -2.43 4.39 11.87
N VAL A 188 -1.97 3.76 12.98
CA VAL A 188 -1.74 4.49 14.25
C VAL A 188 -0.66 5.56 14.10
N ALA A 189 0.39 5.28 13.31
CA ALA A 189 1.43 6.27 13.02
C ALA A 189 0.90 7.46 12.21
N ASP A 190 0.03 7.20 11.23
CA ASP A 190 -0.63 8.23 10.40
C ASP A 190 -1.54 9.11 11.28
N ASP A 191 -2.35 8.52 12.16
CA ASP A 191 -3.20 9.21 13.13
C ASP A 191 -2.37 10.11 14.07
N LEU A 192 -1.20 9.63 14.52
CA LEU A 192 -0.28 10.42 15.35
C LEU A 192 0.32 11.61 14.60
N LEU A 193 0.72 11.42 13.33
CA LEU A 193 1.26 12.48 12.48
C LEU A 193 0.21 13.56 12.19
N ASP A 194 -1.04 13.16 11.94
CA ASP A 194 -2.16 14.09 11.72
C ASP A 194 -2.44 14.93 12.99
N ALA A 195 -2.41 14.30 14.16
CA ALA A 195 -2.67 14.95 15.44
C ALA A 195 -1.57 15.96 15.86
N VAL A 196 -0.29 15.71 15.51
CA VAL A 196 0.83 16.63 15.83
C VAL A 196 1.02 17.72 14.79
N GLY A 197 0.25 17.71 13.70
CA GLY A 197 0.34 18.73 12.65
C GLY A 197 1.69 18.76 11.93
N ALA A 198 2.33 17.61 11.78
CA ALA A 198 3.63 17.52 11.13
C ALA A 198 3.52 18.00 9.68
N ALA A 199 4.16 19.13 9.38
CA ALA A 199 4.16 19.75 8.05
C ALA A 199 4.73 18.84 6.95
N ASP A 200 5.41 17.78 7.30
CA ASP A 200 6.01 16.80 6.39
C ASP A 200 5.03 15.72 5.88
N ALA A 201 3.82 15.63 6.44
CA ALA A 201 2.82 14.63 6.01
C ALA A 201 2.18 14.95 4.63
N GLY A 202 2.43 16.15 4.06
CA GLY A 202 1.97 16.53 2.72
C GLY A 202 0.45 16.70 2.60
N LYS A 203 -0.28 16.65 3.72
CA LYS A 203 -1.70 16.98 3.86
C LYS A 203 -1.89 18.07 4.91
N PRO A 204 -2.96 18.90 4.84
CA PRO A 204 -3.35 19.78 5.94
C PRO A 204 -3.61 18.97 7.21
N ALA A 205 -3.15 19.45 8.38
CA ALA A 205 -3.39 18.81 9.66
C ALA A 205 -4.87 18.78 10.03
N GLY A 206 -5.31 17.76 10.81
CA GLY A 206 -6.67 17.68 11.33
C GLY A 206 -7.72 17.18 10.34
N GLN A 207 -7.32 16.53 9.26
CA GLN A 207 -8.24 15.99 8.24
C GLN A 207 -9.20 14.95 8.84
N ASP A 208 -8.73 14.14 9.78
CA ASP A 208 -9.57 13.14 10.45
C ASP A 208 -10.70 13.80 11.27
N ALA A 209 -10.41 14.92 11.92
CA ALA A 209 -11.41 15.68 12.65
C ALA A 209 -12.42 16.37 11.72
N VAL A 210 -11.99 16.87 10.55
CA VAL A 210 -12.85 17.50 9.55
C VAL A 210 -13.84 16.49 8.94
N HIS A 211 -13.39 15.25 8.73
CA HIS A 211 -14.20 14.18 8.13
C HIS A 211 -14.89 13.28 9.16
N ASN A 212 -14.87 13.65 10.48
CA ASN A 212 -15.42 12.80 11.56
C ASN A 212 -14.87 11.35 11.55
N ARG A 213 -13.62 11.17 11.10
CA ARG A 213 -12.96 9.85 11.09
C ARG A 213 -12.47 9.54 12.50
N PRO A 214 -12.89 8.42 13.11
CA PRO A 214 -12.36 8.02 14.41
C PRO A 214 -10.86 7.70 14.26
N SER A 215 -10.04 8.26 15.16
CA SER A 215 -8.61 8.00 15.17
C SER A 215 -8.19 7.34 16.49
N CYS A 216 -7.06 6.62 16.46
CA CYS A 216 -6.46 6.01 17.65
C CYS A 216 -6.11 7.09 18.70
N VAL A 217 -5.68 8.27 18.26
CA VAL A 217 -5.37 9.40 19.13
C VAL A 217 -6.62 9.94 19.81
N ALA A 218 -7.75 10.02 19.10
CA ALA A 218 -9.03 10.45 19.71
C ALA A 218 -9.53 9.46 20.76
N ALA A 219 -9.29 8.15 20.55
CA ALA A 219 -9.74 7.09 21.46
C ALA A 219 -8.83 6.91 22.70
N LEU A 220 -7.50 7.01 22.54
CA LEU A 220 -6.51 6.64 23.56
C LEU A 220 -5.67 7.82 24.06
N GLY A 221 -5.77 8.99 23.45
CA GLY A 221 -4.83 10.09 23.63
C GLY A 221 -3.48 9.80 22.97
N THR A 222 -2.61 10.82 22.92
CA THR A 222 -1.29 10.70 22.25
C THR A 222 -0.41 9.63 22.90
N ASP A 223 -0.31 9.63 24.22
CA ASP A 223 0.54 8.66 24.95
C ASP A 223 0.02 7.22 24.77
N GLY A 224 -1.31 7.03 24.78
CA GLY A 224 -1.93 5.74 24.53
C GLY A 224 -1.72 5.26 23.09
N ALA A 225 -1.80 6.15 22.11
CA ALA A 225 -1.54 5.83 20.70
C ALA A 225 -0.05 5.45 20.50
N VAL A 226 0.89 6.16 21.14
CA VAL A 226 2.33 5.81 21.11
C VAL A 226 2.57 4.44 21.74
N ALA A 227 1.96 4.14 22.89
CA ALA A 227 2.05 2.82 23.51
C ALA A 227 1.51 1.72 22.57
N ARG A 228 0.32 1.95 21.97
CA ARG A 228 -0.28 1.02 21.01
C ARG A 228 0.60 0.78 19.79
N LEU A 229 1.23 1.83 19.25
CA LEU A 229 2.17 1.70 18.14
C LEU A 229 3.35 0.79 18.49
N LYS A 230 3.95 0.98 19.67
CA LYS A 230 5.05 0.11 20.15
C LYS A 230 4.61 -1.35 20.29
N ASP A 231 3.41 -1.60 20.83
CA ASP A 231 2.88 -2.94 20.96
C ASP A 231 2.67 -3.58 19.59
N LEU A 232 2.12 -2.84 18.62
CA LEU A 232 1.89 -3.32 17.25
C LEU A 232 3.20 -3.66 16.52
N VAL A 233 4.25 -2.87 16.70
CA VAL A 233 5.58 -3.15 16.15
C VAL A 233 6.15 -4.44 16.77
N ALA A 234 6.01 -4.61 18.09
CA ALA A 234 6.44 -5.84 18.76
C ALA A 234 5.64 -7.07 18.31
N GLU A 235 4.31 -6.93 18.18
CA GLU A 235 3.43 -7.98 17.65
C GLU A 235 3.79 -8.33 16.18
N ALA A 236 4.11 -7.33 15.35
CA ALA A 236 4.56 -7.53 13.97
C ALA A 236 5.87 -8.32 13.94
N ALA A 237 6.88 -7.92 14.70
CA ALA A 237 8.15 -8.63 14.78
C ALA A 237 7.97 -10.08 15.27
N ALA A 238 7.12 -10.30 16.29
CA ALA A 238 6.80 -11.64 16.80
C ALA A 238 6.03 -12.51 15.80
N SER A 239 5.34 -11.90 14.83
CA SER A 239 4.57 -12.61 13.79
C SER A 239 5.39 -13.04 12.58
N VAL A 240 6.67 -12.64 12.50
CA VAL A 240 7.57 -13.08 11.43
C VAL A 240 7.72 -14.60 11.49
N PRO A 241 7.35 -15.34 10.42
CA PRO A 241 7.50 -16.79 10.39
C PRO A 241 8.96 -17.23 10.47
N GLU A 242 9.19 -18.42 11.01
CA GLU A 242 10.53 -18.99 11.02
C GLU A 242 11.03 -19.26 9.60
N CYS A 243 12.13 -18.63 9.22
CA CYS A 243 12.78 -18.75 7.92
C CYS A 243 14.26 -18.35 8.03
N HIS A 244 15.03 -18.55 6.97
CA HIS A 244 16.47 -18.27 6.95
C HIS A 244 16.83 -16.85 7.37
N GLY A 245 16.07 -15.85 6.93
CA GLY A 245 16.31 -14.42 7.21
C GLY A 245 15.40 -13.83 8.29
N ALA A 246 14.75 -14.64 9.12
CA ALA A 246 13.75 -14.18 10.09
C ALA A 246 14.28 -13.12 11.06
N ASP A 247 15.47 -13.31 11.61
CA ASP A 247 16.06 -12.38 12.60
C ASP A 247 16.34 -11.01 11.99
N GLY A 248 16.94 -10.97 10.80
CA GLY A 248 17.18 -9.71 10.09
C GLY A 248 15.89 -8.98 9.71
N LEU A 249 14.81 -9.72 9.41
CA LEU A 249 13.51 -9.11 9.15
C LEU A 249 12.85 -8.59 10.44
N ARG A 250 12.96 -9.31 11.56
CA ARG A 250 12.49 -8.84 12.89
C ARG A 250 13.21 -7.54 13.29
N GLU A 251 14.51 -7.47 13.11
CA GLU A 251 15.31 -6.24 13.35
C GLU A 251 14.84 -5.09 12.46
N LEU A 252 14.61 -5.34 11.17
CA LEU A 252 14.12 -4.33 10.25
C LEU A 252 12.74 -3.79 10.67
N VAL A 253 11.81 -4.67 11.08
CA VAL A 253 10.48 -4.28 11.55
C VAL A 253 10.55 -3.42 12.81
N CYS A 254 11.47 -3.73 13.75
CA CYS A 254 11.66 -2.96 14.97
C CYS A 254 12.36 -1.61 14.76
N ALA A 255 13.05 -1.43 13.63
CA ALA A 255 13.81 -0.20 13.33
C ALA A 255 12.98 0.88 12.58
N GLN A 256 11.77 0.54 12.13
CA GLN A 256 10.86 1.48 11.46
C GLN A 256 10.08 2.31 12.50
#